data_65f21ebfc428c70aeb2d67ccebeadced
#
_entry.id   65f21ebfc428c70aeb2d67ccebeadced
#
_cell.length_a   1.000
_cell.length_b   1.000
_cell.length_c   1.000
_cell.angle_alpha   90.00
_cell.angle_beta   90.00
_cell.angle_gamma   90.00
#
_symmetry.space_group_name_H-M   'P 1'
#
loop_
_entity.id
_entity.type
_entity.pdbx_description
1 polymer ?
#
loop_
_entity_poly.entity_id
_entity_poly.type
_entity_poly.pdbx_seq_one_letter_code
_entity_poly.pdbx_strand_id
1 'polypeptide(L)'
;LTQYEVPADANAFLPPEIGELIQTLWTDPIIPRLLERRSEFYMMDNAGYFLDAAPRIAMDSYIPTQEDVLHARSKTVGISETRFEMGRGLAIHLVDVGGQRSERNKWIHCFDAVTSVIFCVALSEYDQVLLEDSHQNRMAESLVLFESIINSRWFQRSSIILFLNKIDIFKQKLARRPLSDYFPEYTGGDDVNKAAKYILWRFMQVNHSK
;
A
#
# COMPACT_ATOMS: atom_id res chain seq x y z
N LEU A 1 -18.52 3.97 -20.61
CA LEU A 1 -17.44 3.39 -19.79
C LEU A 1 -17.75 1.98 -19.31
N THR A 2 -18.97 1.68 -18.87
CA THR A 2 -19.35 0.34 -18.34
C THR A 2 -19.23 -0.80 -19.34
N GLN A 3 -19.15 -0.51 -20.64
CA GLN A 3 -18.98 -1.48 -21.72
C GLN A 3 -17.54 -1.51 -22.28
N TYR A 4 -16.66 -0.65 -21.77
CA TYR A 4 -15.27 -0.63 -22.20
C TYR A 4 -14.50 -1.76 -21.51
N GLU A 5 -13.96 -2.67 -22.31
CA GLU A 5 -13.07 -3.72 -21.84
C GLU A 5 -11.62 -3.27 -22.07
N VAL A 6 -10.83 -3.31 -21.00
CA VAL A 6 -9.40 -3.00 -21.10
C VAL A 6 -8.73 -4.09 -21.93
N PRO A 7 -8.08 -3.73 -23.06
CA PRO A 7 -7.39 -4.73 -23.86
C PRO A 7 -6.32 -5.47 -23.06
N ALA A 8 -6.20 -6.77 -23.28
CA ALA A 8 -5.18 -7.58 -22.61
C ALA A 8 -3.76 -7.37 -23.19
N ASP A 9 -3.64 -6.60 -24.28
CA ASP A 9 -2.36 -6.31 -24.91
C ASP A 9 -1.58 -5.27 -24.12
N ALA A 10 -0.33 -5.58 -23.79
CA ALA A 10 0.58 -4.66 -23.09
C ALA A 10 0.88 -3.37 -23.90
N ASN A 11 0.60 -3.35 -25.20
CA ASN A 11 0.76 -2.18 -26.07
C ASN A 11 -0.56 -1.45 -26.34
N ALA A 12 -1.62 -1.80 -25.64
CA ALA A 12 -2.91 -1.13 -25.84
C ALA A 12 -2.87 0.29 -25.28
N PHE A 13 -3.31 1.23 -26.10
CA PHE A 13 -3.45 2.63 -25.72
C PHE A 13 -4.87 2.88 -25.20
N LEU A 14 -4.98 3.80 -24.24
CA LEU A 14 -6.27 4.30 -23.81
C LEU A 14 -6.84 5.22 -24.92
N PRO A 15 -8.00 4.91 -25.53
CA PRO A 15 -8.58 5.77 -26.56
C PRO A 15 -8.87 7.19 -26.02
N PRO A 16 -8.63 8.26 -26.81
CA PRO A 16 -8.90 9.62 -26.41
C PRO A 16 -10.32 9.85 -25.89
N GLU A 17 -11.32 9.26 -26.54
CA GLU A 17 -12.73 9.37 -26.14
C GLU A 17 -12.97 8.76 -24.74
N ILE A 18 -12.26 7.69 -24.40
CA ILE A 18 -12.35 7.08 -23.08
C ILE A 18 -11.69 7.98 -22.03
N GLY A 19 -10.56 8.61 -22.38
CA GLY A 19 -9.89 9.60 -21.52
C GLY A 19 -10.81 10.79 -21.18
N GLU A 20 -11.53 11.33 -22.16
CA GLU A 20 -12.48 12.42 -21.99
C GLU A 20 -13.69 11.99 -21.13
N LEU A 21 -14.21 10.78 -21.35
CA LEU A 21 -15.31 10.23 -20.54
C LEU A 21 -14.89 10.02 -19.08
N ILE A 22 -13.67 9.54 -18.85
CA ILE A 22 -13.09 9.42 -17.49
C ILE A 22 -13.01 10.79 -16.82
N GLN A 23 -12.47 11.79 -17.53
CA GLN A 23 -12.36 13.15 -17.02
C GLN A 23 -13.73 13.75 -16.68
N THR A 24 -14.71 13.59 -17.59
CA THR A 24 -16.08 14.07 -17.36
C THR A 24 -16.69 13.46 -16.10
N LEU A 25 -16.53 12.14 -15.93
CA LEU A 25 -17.02 11.44 -14.74
C LEU A 25 -16.26 11.90 -13.49
N TRP A 26 -14.93 11.99 -13.56
CA TRP A 26 -14.08 12.31 -12.42
C TRP A 26 -14.28 13.72 -11.89
N THR A 27 -14.66 14.67 -12.76
CA THR A 27 -14.97 16.06 -12.40
C THR A 27 -16.41 16.28 -11.98
N ASP A 28 -17.27 15.26 -11.99
CA ASP A 28 -18.65 15.35 -11.53
C ASP A 28 -18.70 15.76 -10.04
N PRO A 29 -19.58 16.71 -9.65
CA PRO A 29 -19.73 17.15 -8.26
C PRO A 29 -20.08 16.05 -7.25
N ILE A 30 -20.54 14.88 -7.70
CA ILE A 30 -20.81 13.73 -6.82
C ILE A 30 -19.52 13.03 -6.35
N ILE A 31 -18.43 13.12 -7.12
CA ILE A 31 -17.18 12.40 -6.84
C ILE A 31 -16.58 12.78 -5.48
N PRO A 32 -16.44 14.05 -5.10
CA PRO A 32 -15.96 14.40 -3.75
C PRO A 32 -16.78 13.75 -2.63
N ARG A 33 -18.12 13.71 -2.77
CA ARG A 33 -19.01 13.04 -1.80
C ARG A 33 -18.79 11.53 -1.77
N LEU A 34 -18.58 10.90 -2.94
CA LEU A 34 -18.24 9.49 -3.03
C LEU A 34 -16.90 9.20 -2.34
N LEU A 35 -15.90 10.05 -2.55
CA LEU A 35 -14.57 9.89 -1.94
C LEU A 35 -14.58 10.05 -0.41
N GLU A 36 -15.55 10.76 0.16
CA GLU A 36 -15.77 10.77 1.60
C GLU A 36 -16.15 9.38 2.15
N ARG A 37 -16.74 8.53 1.32
CA ARG A 37 -17.15 7.17 1.65
C ARG A 37 -16.17 6.09 1.17
N ARG A 38 -14.93 6.45 0.83
CA ARG A 38 -13.93 5.52 0.27
C ARG A 38 -13.52 4.34 1.18
N SER A 39 -13.95 4.32 2.45
CA SER A 39 -13.83 3.13 3.32
C SER A 39 -14.81 2.02 2.97
N GLU A 40 -15.88 2.35 2.25
CA GLU A 40 -16.93 1.39 1.86
C GLU A 40 -16.59 0.63 0.58
N PHE A 41 -15.55 1.09 -0.15
CA PHE A 41 -15.09 0.46 -1.38
C PHE A 41 -13.56 0.54 -1.50
N TYR A 42 -13.00 -0.40 -2.25
CA TYR A 42 -11.57 -0.39 -2.50
C TYR A 42 -11.21 0.62 -3.59
N MET A 43 -10.29 1.52 -3.27
CA MET A 43 -9.70 2.45 -4.22
C MET A 43 -8.20 2.57 -3.92
N MET A 44 -7.37 2.42 -4.94
CA MET A 44 -5.93 2.60 -4.81
C MET A 44 -5.59 4.05 -4.48
N ASP A 45 -4.54 4.28 -3.69
CA ASP A 45 -4.11 5.63 -3.31
C ASP A 45 -3.65 6.48 -4.50
N ASN A 46 -3.15 5.84 -5.57
CA ASN A 46 -2.73 6.47 -6.82
C ASN A 46 -3.86 6.70 -7.83
N ALA A 47 -5.08 6.26 -7.53
CA ALA A 47 -6.20 6.36 -8.48
C ALA A 47 -6.50 7.82 -8.86
N GLY A 48 -6.49 8.74 -7.90
CA GLY A 48 -6.70 10.17 -8.17
C GLY A 48 -5.70 10.71 -9.19
N TYR A 49 -4.41 10.39 -9.02
CA TYR A 49 -3.35 10.82 -9.94
C TYR A 49 -3.64 10.40 -11.39
N PHE A 50 -4.00 9.13 -11.61
CA PHE A 50 -4.27 8.62 -12.97
C PHE A 50 -5.60 9.11 -13.53
N LEU A 51 -6.62 9.29 -12.70
CA LEU A 51 -7.91 9.82 -13.13
C LEU A 51 -7.82 11.30 -13.51
N ASP A 52 -7.02 12.10 -12.78
CA ASP A 52 -6.72 13.50 -13.15
C ASP A 52 -5.90 13.58 -14.46
N ALA A 53 -5.01 12.63 -14.68
CA ALA A 53 -4.15 12.57 -15.86
C ALA A 53 -4.79 11.84 -17.06
N ALA A 54 -6.03 11.35 -16.96
CA ALA A 54 -6.65 10.52 -17.97
C ALA A 54 -6.64 11.13 -19.39
N PRO A 55 -6.96 12.42 -19.61
CA PRO A 55 -6.87 13.02 -20.95
C PRO A 55 -5.45 13.02 -21.52
N ARG A 56 -4.44 13.26 -20.68
CA ARG A 56 -3.03 13.26 -21.10
C ARG A 56 -2.55 11.86 -21.45
N ILE A 57 -2.95 10.87 -20.65
CA ILE A 57 -2.58 9.45 -20.86
C ILE A 57 -3.25 8.88 -22.10
N ALA A 58 -4.43 9.39 -22.48
CA ALA A 58 -5.18 8.98 -23.64
C ALA A 58 -4.71 9.64 -24.95
N MET A 59 -3.67 10.48 -24.95
CA MET A 59 -3.12 11.04 -26.18
C MET A 59 -2.35 9.99 -26.97
N ASP A 60 -2.48 9.98 -28.30
CA ASP A 60 -1.71 9.09 -29.18
C ASP A 60 -0.19 9.23 -29.03
N SER A 61 0.27 10.41 -28.63
CA SER A 61 1.69 10.71 -28.38
C SER A 61 2.13 10.48 -26.93
N TYR A 62 1.31 9.85 -26.10
CA TYR A 62 1.62 9.64 -24.70
C TYR A 62 2.88 8.81 -24.49
N ILE A 63 3.81 9.39 -23.78
CA ILE A 63 4.99 8.71 -23.23
C ILE A 63 4.94 8.87 -21.71
N PRO A 64 5.01 7.78 -20.93
CA PRO A 64 4.99 7.87 -19.47
C PRO A 64 6.10 8.78 -18.95
N THR A 65 5.75 9.70 -18.07
CA THR A 65 6.72 10.49 -17.33
C THR A 65 7.34 9.65 -16.21
N GLN A 66 8.45 10.12 -15.65
CA GLN A 66 9.04 9.46 -14.47
C GLN A 66 8.03 9.38 -13.31
N GLU A 67 7.19 10.39 -13.17
CA GLU A 67 6.15 10.44 -12.14
C GLU A 67 5.05 9.40 -12.41
N ASP A 68 4.63 9.23 -13.66
CA ASP A 68 3.70 8.16 -14.04
C ASP A 68 4.24 6.78 -13.66
N VAL A 69 5.52 6.54 -13.95
CA VAL A 69 6.18 5.26 -13.62
C VAL A 69 6.23 5.04 -12.10
N LEU A 70 6.53 6.08 -11.32
CA LEU A 70 6.56 5.99 -9.86
C LEU A 70 5.17 5.76 -9.25
N HIS A 71 4.12 6.34 -9.85
CA HIS A 71 2.75 6.12 -9.43
C HIS A 71 2.15 4.82 -9.97
N ALA A 72 2.68 4.27 -11.07
CA ALA A 72 2.21 3.00 -11.62
C ALA A 72 2.46 1.86 -10.63
N ARG A 73 1.38 1.24 -10.16
CA ARG A 73 1.47 0.10 -9.26
C ARG A 73 1.36 -1.19 -10.04
N SER A 74 2.41 -2.00 -10.00
CA SER A 74 2.35 -3.40 -10.37
C SER A 74 2.19 -4.26 -9.11
N LYS A 75 1.36 -5.29 -9.21
CA LYS A 75 1.24 -6.28 -8.13
C LYS A 75 2.51 -7.14 -8.13
N THR A 76 3.21 -7.19 -6.99
CA THR A 76 4.35 -8.11 -6.82
C THR A 76 3.84 -9.54 -6.78
N VAL A 77 4.28 -10.35 -7.73
CA VAL A 77 3.99 -11.78 -7.82
C VAL A 77 5.29 -12.55 -7.68
N GLY A 78 5.32 -13.52 -6.77
CA GLY A 78 6.50 -14.32 -6.51
C GLY A 78 7.55 -13.59 -5.67
N ILE A 79 8.81 -13.84 -5.98
CA ILE A 79 9.98 -13.31 -5.29
C ILE A 79 10.86 -12.63 -6.33
N SER A 80 11.29 -11.40 -6.07
CA SER A 80 12.21 -10.63 -6.89
C SER A 80 13.47 -10.32 -6.10
N GLU A 81 14.64 -10.50 -6.71
CA GLU A 81 15.93 -10.28 -6.07
C GLU A 81 16.71 -9.20 -6.82
N THR A 82 17.24 -8.24 -6.07
CA THR A 82 18.08 -7.17 -6.61
C THR A 82 19.35 -7.04 -5.79
N ARG A 83 20.51 -6.95 -6.45
CA ARG A 83 21.80 -6.71 -5.81
C ARG A 83 22.29 -5.30 -6.05
N PHE A 84 22.74 -4.66 -4.99
CA PHE A 84 23.32 -3.33 -5.02
C PHE A 84 24.75 -3.39 -4.51
N GLU A 85 25.70 -2.98 -5.35
CA GLU A 85 27.09 -2.82 -4.96
C GLU A 85 27.28 -1.44 -4.32
N MET A 86 27.53 -1.41 -3.02
CA MET A 86 27.67 -0.17 -2.24
C MET A 86 29.12 0.31 -2.15
N GLY A 87 30.06 -0.35 -2.83
CA GLY A 87 31.49 -0.07 -2.75
C GLY A 87 32.13 -0.64 -1.47
N ARG A 88 33.46 -0.60 -1.41
CA ARG A 88 34.28 -1.11 -0.30
C ARG A 88 34.00 -2.60 0.06
N GLY A 89 33.57 -3.40 -0.92
CA GLY A 89 33.25 -4.81 -0.70
C GLY A 89 31.91 -5.06 -0.02
N LEU A 90 31.08 -4.03 0.18
CA LEU A 90 29.72 -4.18 0.69
C LEU A 90 28.73 -4.32 -0.48
N ALA A 91 27.99 -5.42 -0.46
CA ALA A 91 26.84 -5.64 -1.35
C ALA A 91 25.57 -5.82 -0.54
N ILE A 92 24.48 -5.22 -0.98
CA ILE A 92 23.13 -5.42 -0.42
C ILE A 92 22.37 -6.34 -1.38
N HIS A 93 21.86 -7.44 -0.84
CA HIS A 93 20.96 -8.34 -1.54
C HIS A 93 19.54 -8.08 -1.02
N LEU A 94 18.73 -7.37 -1.82
CA LEU A 94 17.36 -7.03 -1.51
C LEU A 94 16.43 -8.08 -2.13
N VAL A 95 15.57 -8.67 -1.31
CA VAL A 95 14.54 -9.62 -1.73
C VAL A 95 13.17 -8.98 -1.52
N ASP A 96 12.44 -8.75 -2.61
CA ASP A 96 11.06 -8.26 -2.57
C ASP A 96 10.09 -9.42 -2.80
N VAL A 97 9.07 -9.52 -1.98
CA VAL A 97 8.12 -10.63 -1.95
C VAL A 97 6.68 -10.15 -2.08
N GLY A 98 5.85 -10.89 -2.78
CA GLY A 98 4.43 -10.58 -2.87
C GLY A 98 3.74 -10.63 -1.50
N GLY A 99 3.07 -9.54 -1.11
CA GLY A 99 2.46 -9.38 0.24
C GLY A 99 1.10 -10.04 0.41
N GLN A 100 0.43 -10.44 -0.67
CA GLN A 100 -0.91 -11.05 -0.60
C GLN A 100 -0.87 -12.43 0.10
N ARG A 101 -1.99 -12.81 0.71
CA ARG A 101 -2.10 -14.11 1.41
C ARG A 101 -1.70 -15.29 0.53
N SER A 102 -2.09 -15.28 -0.75
CA SER A 102 -1.73 -16.31 -1.73
C SER A 102 -0.23 -16.40 -2.04
N GLU A 103 0.52 -15.31 -1.85
CA GLU A 103 1.95 -15.25 -2.11
C GLU A 103 2.82 -15.65 -0.90
N ARG A 104 2.27 -15.59 0.32
CA ARG A 104 3.05 -15.78 1.57
C ARG A 104 3.68 -17.16 1.70
N ASN A 105 3.06 -18.19 1.12
CA ASN A 105 3.64 -19.55 1.13
C ASN A 105 4.99 -19.63 0.41
N LYS A 106 5.26 -18.70 -0.52
CA LYS A 106 6.51 -18.62 -1.27
C LYS A 106 7.65 -18.02 -0.45
N TRP A 107 7.36 -17.28 0.61
CA TRP A 107 8.36 -16.57 1.41
C TRP A 107 9.37 -17.48 2.08
N ILE A 108 8.98 -18.72 2.38
CA ILE A 108 9.87 -19.70 3.01
C ILE A 108 11.17 -19.91 2.20
N HIS A 109 11.12 -19.72 0.88
CA HIS A 109 12.27 -19.92 -0.01
C HIS A 109 13.34 -18.84 0.13
N CYS A 110 13.04 -17.71 0.76
CA CYS A 110 14.00 -16.63 0.97
C CYS A 110 14.32 -16.35 2.44
N PHE A 111 13.86 -17.21 3.38
CA PHE A 111 14.08 -16.99 4.82
C PHE A 111 15.48 -17.30 5.30
N ASP A 112 16.25 -18.06 4.53
CA ASP A 112 17.61 -18.43 4.90
C ASP A 112 18.54 -17.22 4.85
N ALA A 113 19.32 -17.04 5.93
CA ALA A 113 20.38 -16.04 6.04
C ALA A 113 19.92 -14.57 5.89
N VAL A 114 18.66 -14.26 6.24
CA VAL A 114 18.16 -12.89 6.23
C VAL A 114 18.80 -12.08 7.36
N THR A 115 19.56 -11.05 7.00
CA THR A 115 20.20 -10.12 7.96
C THR A 115 19.19 -9.17 8.57
N SER A 116 18.27 -8.64 7.75
CA SER A 116 17.26 -7.68 8.18
C SER A 116 15.95 -7.89 7.43
N VAL A 117 14.84 -7.72 8.13
CA VAL A 117 13.50 -7.68 7.54
C VAL A 117 13.01 -6.24 7.54
N ILE A 118 12.66 -5.73 6.37
CA ILE A 118 11.99 -4.43 6.22
C ILE A 118 10.50 -4.71 6.14
N PHE A 119 9.74 -4.25 7.14
CA PHE A 119 8.29 -4.40 7.19
C PHE A 119 7.62 -3.04 6.96
N CYS A 120 6.92 -2.91 5.85
CA CYS A 120 6.26 -1.67 5.44
C CYS A 120 4.77 -1.70 5.79
N VAL A 121 4.31 -0.70 6.55
CA VAL A 121 2.91 -0.51 6.92
C VAL A 121 2.43 0.83 6.38
N ALA A 122 1.32 0.83 5.66
CA ALA A 122 0.66 2.05 5.25
C ALA A 122 -0.28 2.53 6.37
N LEU A 123 0.11 3.59 7.09
CA LEU A 123 -0.72 4.19 8.13
C LEU A 123 -2.11 4.60 7.63
N SER A 124 -2.18 5.02 6.35
CA SER A 124 -3.42 5.43 5.69
C SER A 124 -4.48 4.33 5.55
N GLU A 125 -4.11 3.06 5.84
CA GLU A 125 -5.01 1.91 5.66
C GLU A 125 -5.76 1.50 6.95
N TYR A 126 -5.66 2.30 8.02
CA TYR A 126 -6.33 2.01 9.30
C TYR A 126 -7.86 1.93 9.20
N ASP A 127 -8.45 2.62 8.22
CA ASP A 127 -9.90 2.70 7.96
C ASP A 127 -10.35 1.81 6.79
N GLN A 128 -9.47 0.95 6.26
CA GLN A 128 -9.75 0.14 5.08
C GLN A 128 -9.89 -1.34 5.41
N VAL A 129 -10.70 -2.01 4.60
CA VAL A 129 -10.84 -3.48 4.63
C VAL A 129 -9.95 -4.13 3.57
N LEU A 130 -9.66 -5.41 3.74
CA LEU A 130 -8.93 -6.18 2.76
C LEU A 130 -9.77 -6.36 1.48
N LEU A 131 -9.11 -6.36 0.33
CA LEU A 131 -9.74 -6.72 -0.94
C LEU A 131 -10.16 -8.21 -0.96
N GLU A 132 -9.39 -9.05 -0.28
CA GLU A 132 -9.57 -10.50 -0.20
C GLU A 132 -10.64 -10.89 0.85
N ASP A 133 -10.93 -9.99 1.81
CA ASP A 133 -11.85 -10.24 2.92
C ASP A 133 -12.39 -8.90 3.45
N SER A 134 -13.62 -8.57 3.06
CA SER A 134 -14.27 -7.29 3.42
C SER A 134 -14.61 -7.13 4.91
N HIS A 135 -14.48 -8.19 5.71
CA HIS A 135 -14.68 -8.14 7.16
C HIS A 135 -13.39 -7.88 7.93
N GLN A 136 -12.24 -7.97 7.26
CA GLN A 136 -10.93 -7.81 7.89
C GLN A 136 -10.35 -6.41 7.66
N ASN A 137 -10.04 -5.70 8.73
CA ASN A 137 -9.34 -4.42 8.65
C ASN A 137 -7.88 -4.63 8.24
N ARG A 138 -7.38 -3.83 7.30
CA ARG A 138 -6.02 -3.94 6.73
C ARG A 138 -4.92 -3.71 7.77
N MET A 139 -5.10 -2.77 8.69
CA MET A 139 -4.14 -2.51 9.75
C MET A 139 -4.11 -3.66 10.76
N ALA A 140 -5.27 -4.23 11.09
CA ALA A 140 -5.35 -5.41 11.96
C ALA A 140 -4.65 -6.63 11.33
N GLU A 141 -4.86 -6.86 10.03
CA GLU A 141 -4.12 -7.90 9.28
C GLU A 141 -2.61 -7.67 9.29
N SER A 142 -2.18 -6.41 9.13
CA SER A 142 -0.75 -6.05 9.20
C SER A 142 -0.14 -6.35 10.57
N LEU A 143 -0.88 -6.13 11.67
CA LEU A 143 -0.45 -6.47 13.01
C LEU A 143 -0.28 -7.99 13.18
N VAL A 144 -1.26 -8.78 12.74
CA VAL A 144 -1.20 -10.25 12.80
C VAL A 144 -0.04 -10.78 11.96
N LEU A 145 0.16 -10.24 10.77
CA LEU A 145 1.27 -10.64 9.92
C LEU A 145 2.62 -10.28 10.54
N PHE A 146 2.76 -9.07 11.07
CA PHE A 146 3.97 -8.62 11.75
C PHE A 146 4.30 -9.53 12.93
N GLU A 147 3.31 -9.83 13.79
CA GLU A 147 3.46 -10.75 14.92
C GLU A 147 4.01 -12.11 14.47
N SER A 148 3.44 -12.67 13.40
CA SER A 148 3.86 -13.97 12.88
C SER A 148 5.31 -13.97 12.38
N ILE A 149 5.78 -12.85 11.82
CA ILE A 149 7.13 -12.70 11.29
C ILE A 149 8.14 -12.51 12.43
N ILE A 150 7.92 -11.53 13.31
CA ILE A 150 8.91 -11.17 14.34
C ILE A 150 9.11 -12.26 15.39
N ASN A 151 8.07 -13.08 15.64
CA ASN A 151 8.14 -14.20 16.57
C ASN A 151 8.53 -15.53 15.88
N SER A 152 8.80 -15.49 14.57
CA SER A 152 9.22 -16.67 13.82
C SER A 152 10.66 -17.06 14.18
N ARG A 153 10.91 -18.38 14.33
CA ARG A 153 12.25 -18.93 14.54
C ARG A 153 13.27 -18.53 13.45
N TRP A 154 12.81 -18.25 12.25
CA TRP A 154 13.66 -17.89 11.12
C TRP A 154 14.32 -16.53 11.29
N PHE A 155 13.64 -15.59 11.97
CA PHE A 155 14.09 -14.21 12.11
C PHE A 155 14.62 -13.84 13.51
N GLN A 156 14.86 -14.82 14.38
CA GLN A 156 15.39 -14.60 15.74
C GLN A 156 16.74 -13.87 15.76
N ARG A 157 17.53 -13.99 14.69
CA ARG A 157 18.83 -13.32 14.53
C ARG A 157 18.80 -12.15 13.55
N SER A 158 17.67 -11.85 12.99
CA SER A 158 17.49 -10.77 12.02
C SER A 158 17.07 -9.49 12.72
N SER A 159 17.55 -8.36 12.22
CA SER A 159 17.05 -7.06 12.62
C SER A 159 15.71 -6.77 11.95
N ILE A 160 14.79 -6.17 12.69
CA ILE A 160 13.49 -5.76 12.13
C ILE A 160 13.47 -4.25 11.99
N ILE A 161 13.18 -3.78 10.78
CA ILE A 161 13.02 -2.37 10.45
C ILE A 161 11.55 -2.16 10.09
N LEU A 162 10.83 -1.43 10.94
CA LEU A 162 9.41 -1.12 10.71
C LEU A 162 9.27 0.26 10.07
N PHE A 163 8.75 0.32 8.85
CA PHE A 163 8.37 1.57 8.18
C PHE A 163 6.89 1.83 8.34
N LEU A 164 6.53 2.88 9.07
CA LEU A 164 5.17 3.43 9.13
C LEU A 164 5.03 4.49 8.04
N ASN A 165 4.59 4.07 6.87
CA ASN A 165 4.57 4.88 5.66
C ASN A 165 3.23 5.59 5.43
N LYS A 166 3.17 6.49 4.45
CA LYS A 166 1.98 7.25 4.03
C LYS A 166 1.40 8.13 5.13
N ILE A 167 2.28 8.76 5.90
CA ILE A 167 1.91 9.67 7.00
C ILE A 167 1.13 10.90 6.50
N ASP A 168 1.41 11.36 5.29
CA ASP A 168 0.75 12.46 4.59
C ASP A 168 -0.74 12.17 4.36
N ILE A 169 -1.05 11.00 3.80
CA ILE A 169 -2.43 10.54 3.59
C ILE A 169 -3.11 10.24 4.93
N PHE A 170 -2.39 9.63 5.87
CA PHE A 170 -2.89 9.37 7.22
C PHE A 170 -3.34 10.66 7.91
N LYS A 171 -2.54 11.73 7.84
CA LYS A 171 -2.87 13.05 8.39
C LYS A 171 -4.15 13.62 7.78
N GLN A 172 -4.31 13.54 6.46
CA GLN A 172 -5.50 14.02 5.76
C GLN A 172 -6.77 13.27 6.18
N LYS A 173 -6.65 11.95 6.35
CA LYS A 173 -7.77 11.09 6.75
C LYS A 173 -8.17 11.28 8.21
N LEU A 174 -7.20 11.40 9.11
CA LEU A 174 -7.42 11.44 10.56
C LEU A 174 -8.35 12.59 10.98
N ALA A 175 -8.27 13.74 10.28
CA ALA A 175 -9.12 14.89 10.52
C ALA A 175 -10.61 14.65 10.20
N ARG A 176 -10.92 13.66 9.35
CA ARG A 176 -12.28 13.35 8.90
C ARG A 176 -12.80 12.03 9.45
N ARG A 177 -11.90 11.12 9.82
CA ARG A 177 -12.17 9.76 10.28
C ARG A 177 -11.33 9.49 11.51
N PRO A 178 -11.90 9.59 12.69
CA PRO A 178 -11.17 9.37 13.94
C PRO A 178 -10.57 7.95 14.00
N LEU A 179 -9.33 7.84 14.46
CA LEU A 179 -8.69 6.54 14.67
C LEU A 179 -9.47 5.68 15.68
N SER A 180 -10.15 6.31 16.64
CA SER A 180 -10.99 5.66 17.66
C SER A 180 -12.13 4.83 17.09
N ASP A 181 -12.62 5.14 15.87
CA ASP A 181 -13.70 4.39 15.24
C ASP A 181 -13.25 2.97 14.84
N TYR A 182 -11.94 2.80 14.63
CA TYR A 182 -11.32 1.53 14.23
C TYR A 182 -10.48 0.90 15.34
N PHE A 183 -10.01 1.73 16.27
CA PHE A 183 -9.25 1.34 17.45
C PHE A 183 -9.86 2.01 18.68
N PRO A 184 -10.91 1.43 19.28
CA PRO A 184 -11.67 2.05 20.39
C PRO A 184 -10.84 2.38 21.63
N GLU A 185 -9.70 1.72 21.81
CA GLU A 185 -8.77 1.99 22.91
C GLU A 185 -7.98 3.29 22.74
N TYR A 186 -7.98 3.87 21.51
CA TYR A 186 -7.27 5.10 21.24
C TYR A 186 -8.07 6.32 21.69
N THR A 187 -7.48 7.16 22.53
CA THR A 187 -8.10 8.36 23.10
C THR A 187 -7.36 9.66 22.77
N GLY A 188 -6.42 9.60 21.81
CA GLY A 188 -5.53 10.74 21.50
C GLY A 188 -6.12 11.80 20.56
N GLY A 189 -7.39 11.66 20.12
CA GLY A 189 -8.05 12.60 19.22
C GLY A 189 -7.46 12.56 17.79
N ASP A 190 -7.40 13.71 17.13
CA ASP A 190 -6.92 13.91 15.76
C ASP A 190 -5.42 14.28 15.67
N ASP A 191 -4.70 14.21 16.79
CA ASP A 191 -3.26 14.45 16.82
C ASP A 191 -2.50 13.35 16.08
N VAL A 192 -1.93 13.71 14.93
CA VAL A 192 -1.23 12.79 14.02
C VAL A 192 -0.05 12.08 14.73
N ASN A 193 0.69 12.80 15.57
CA ASN A 193 1.85 12.24 16.26
C ASN A 193 1.43 11.24 17.35
N LYS A 194 0.34 11.55 18.07
CA LYS A 194 -0.22 10.62 19.06
C LYS A 194 -0.79 9.38 18.38
N ALA A 195 -1.52 9.57 17.27
CA ALA A 195 -2.09 8.47 16.50
C ALA A 195 -1.01 7.55 15.91
N ALA A 196 0.03 8.13 15.29
CA ALA A 196 1.15 7.35 14.76
C ALA A 196 1.93 6.62 15.87
N LYS A 197 2.15 7.27 17.03
CA LYS A 197 2.78 6.64 18.20
C LYS A 197 1.92 5.51 18.77
N TYR A 198 0.60 5.65 18.77
CA TYR A 198 -0.30 4.60 19.21
C TYR A 198 -0.20 3.38 18.28
N ILE A 199 -0.23 3.58 16.96
CA ILE A 199 -0.03 2.47 16.01
C ILE A 199 1.35 1.82 16.21
N LEU A 200 2.42 2.62 16.34
CA LEU A 200 3.76 2.09 16.64
C LEU A 200 3.75 1.25 17.92
N TRP A 201 3.11 1.74 18.97
CA TRP A 201 2.98 1.01 20.23
C TRP A 201 2.27 -0.34 20.02
N ARG A 202 1.19 -0.40 19.23
CA ARG A 202 0.50 -1.65 18.91
C ARG A 202 1.44 -2.66 18.23
N PHE A 203 2.26 -2.21 17.27
CA PHE A 203 3.28 -3.07 16.65
C PHE A 203 4.35 -3.54 17.64
N MET A 204 4.73 -2.71 18.58
CA MET A 204 5.71 -3.10 19.62
C MET A 204 5.15 -4.11 20.63
N GLN A 205 3.85 -4.08 20.92
CA GLN A 205 3.21 -5.00 21.87
C GLN A 205 3.16 -6.44 21.39
N VAL A 206 3.15 -6.68 20.09
CA VAL A 206 3.10 -8.04 19.52
C VAL A 206 4.48 -8.72 19.46
N ASN A 207 5.56 -8.01 19.88
CA ASN A 207 6.89 -8.60 20.02
C ASN A 207 7.00 -9.32 21.35
N HIS A 208 7.11 -10.64 21.34
CA HIS A 208 7.23 -11.47 22.53
C HIS A 208 8.70 -11.68 22.94
N SER A 209 9.66 -11.28 22.11
CA SER A 209 11.08 -11.33 22.40
C SER A 209 11.47 -10.06 23.18
N LYS A 210 11.36 -10.12 24.51
CA LYS A 210 11.91 -9.10 25.42
C LYS A 210 13.22 -9.58 26.00
#